data_d971fec9dc929e089671e151231ae421
#
_entry.id   d971fec9dc929e089671e151231ae421
#
_cell.length_a   1.000
_cell.length_b   1.000
_cell.length_c   1.000
_cell.angle_alpha   90.00
_cell.angle_beta   90.00
_cell.angle_gamma   90.00
#
_symmetry.space_group_name_H-M   'P 1'
#
loop_
_entity.id
_entity.type
_entity.pdbx_description
1 polymer ?
#
loop_
_entity_poly.entity_id
_entity_poly.type
_entity_poly.pdbx_seq_one_letter_code
_entity_poly.pdbx_strand_id
1 'polypeptide(L)'
;VYRYAVHSNLPYFTEGWADPTNYDGTLSSGASDESETCAAWYSTQKWNSGSLTPDDIQDKRYPFRWVALRQIAIMIERIHDVPDISNTYANQIIAEMKTLRALNYLEMMKWYGGVPIIDRRIDLGEDLKIPRASLQEVVNFILKDCQDAIDAPEFPEDQTGAQKGRVGKGVALAIKAKTLLYAASPLFNTETPY
;
A
#
# COMPACT_ATOMS: atom_id res chain seq x y z
N VAL A 1 7.12 3.92 9.94
CA VAL A 1 6.66 3.56 8.59
C VAL A 1 6.03 2.17 8.59
N TYR A 2 6.74 1.11 8.97
CA TYR A 2 6.25 -0.28 8.94
C TYR A 2 4.89 -0.46 9.62
N ARG A 3 4.67 0.17 10.78
CA ARG A 3 3.39 0.09 11.50
C ARG A 3 2.20 0.48 10.63
N TYR A 4 2.31 1.54 9.85
CA TYR A 4 1.21 1.99 9.00
C TYR A 4 1.22 1.33 7.61
N ALA A 5 2.39 1.15 7.00
CA ALA A 5 2.50 0.61 5.67
C ALA A 5 2.12 -0.88 5.60
N VAL A 6 2.66 -1.71 6.49
CA VAL A 6 2.38 -3.15 6.49
C VAL A 6 1.02 -3.44 7.08
N HIS A 7 0.71 -2.81 8.22
CA HIS A 7 -0.56 -3.01 8.92
C HIS A 7 -1.78 -2.63 8.10
N SER A 8 -1.67 -1.55 7.32
CA SER A 8 -2.76 -1.12 6.45
C SER A 8 -3.04 -2.06 5.28
N ASN A 9 -2.16 -3.04 5.04
CA ASN A 9 -2.26 -3.94 3.90
C ASN A 9 -2.46 -5.42 4.29
N LEU A 10 -2.74 -5.69 5.57
CA LEU A 10 -3.17 -7.03 5.99
C LEU A 10 -4.58 -7.34 5.46
N PRO A 11 -4.88 -8.61 5.17
CA PRO A 11 -6.16 -9.01 4.57
C PRO A 11 -7.32 -9.04 5.58
N TYR A 12 -7.40 -8.01 6.43
CA TYR A 12 -8.48 -7.86 7.40
C TYR A 12 -9.31 -6.63 7.07
N PHE A 13 -10.61 -6.78 7.11
CA PHE A 13 -11.53 -5.64 7.21
C PHE A 13 -11.55 -5.20 8.67
N THR A 14 -11.22 -3.95 8.94
CA THR A 14 -11.33 -3.40 10.29
C THR A 14 -12.67 -2.71 10.44
N GLU A 15 -13.43 -3.11 11.44
CA GLU A 15 -14.65 -2.44 11.82
C GLU A 15 -14.40 -1.43 12.93
N GLY A 16 -14.95 -0.26 12.75
CA GLY A 16 -15.42 0.59 13.81
C GLY A 16 -14.47 1.62 14.40
N TRP A 17 -13.21 1.46 14.56
CA TRP A 17 -12.37 2.45 15.23
C TRP A 17 -11.13 2.81 14.43
N ALA A 18 -10.84 4.10 14.37
CA ALA A 18 -9.70 4.65 13.63
C ALA A 18 -8.33 4.26 14.22
N ASP A 19 -8.27 3.31 15.13
CA ASP A 19 -7.04 2.82 15.73
C ASP A 19 -6.48 1.63 14.91
N PRO A 20 -5.30 1.79 14.28
CA PRO A 20 -4.65 0.70 13.56
C PRO A 20 -4.21 -0.45 14.46
N THR A 21 -4.36 -0.33 15.76
CA THR A 21 -4.03 -1.38 16.74
C THR A 21 -5.24 -2.17 17.22
N ASN A 22 -6.44 -1.74 16.89
CA ASN A 22 -7.67 -2.43 17.30
C ASN A 22 -8.17 -3.32 16.15
N TYR A 23 -8.04 -4.61 16.32
CA TYR A 23 -8.30 -5.66 15.32
C TYR A 23 -9.65 -6.33 15.52
N ASP A 24 -10.71 -5.59 15.52
CA ASP A 24 -12.05 -6.19 15.40
C ASP A 24 -12.37 -6.51 13.91
N GLY A 25 -11.34 -6.90 13.15
CA GLY A 25 -11.47 -7.14 11.73
C GLY A 25 -11.81 -8.59 11.43
N THR A 26 -12.78 -8.80 10.58
CA THR A 26 -13.03 -10.08 9.96
C THR A 26 -12.04 -10.34 8.83
N LEU A 27 -11.72 -11.61 8.61
CA LEU A 27 -10.90 -12.03 7.48
C LEU A 27 -11.64 -11.72 6.17
N SER A 28 -10.90 -11.39 5.12
CA SER A 28 -11.45 -11.19 3.78
C SER A 28 -12.18 -12.42 3.25
N SER A 29 -11.86 -13.62 3.74
CA SER A 29 -12.61 -14.85 3.46
C SER A 29 -14.09 -14.75 3.87
N GLY A 30 -14.42 -13.97 4.91
CA GLY A 30 -15.81 -13.73 5.32
C GLY A 30 -16.63 -12.90 4.32
N ALA A 31 -16.00 -12.33 3.31
CA ALA A 31 -16.65 -11.64 2.18
C ALA A 31 -16.57 -12.45 0.86
N SER A 32 -16.26 -13.74 0.95
CA SER A 32 -16.11 -14.65 -0.19
C SER A 32 -17.02 -15.86 -0.02
N ASP A 33 -16.95 -16.79 -0.95
CA ASP A 33 -17.65 -18.06 -0.92
C ASP A 33 -17.00 -19.10 0.04
N GLU A 34 -15.83 -18.80 0.59
CA GLU A 34 -15.11 -19.70 1.49
C GLU A 34 -15.69 -19.69 2.91
N SER A 35 -16.21 -18.56 3.37
CA SER A 35 -16.76 -18.43 4.72
C SER A 35 -17.70 -17.24 4.86
N GLU A 36 -18.52 -17.27 5.91
CA GLU A 36 -19.39 -16.17 6.30
C GLU A 36 -19.19 -15.84 7.77
N THR A 37 -19.32 -14.56 8.13
CA THR A 37 -19.26 -14.12 9.52
C THR A 37 -20.64 -14.23 10.17
N CYS A 38 -20.70 -14.75 11.39
CA CYS A 38 -21.97 -14.97 12.10
C CYS A 38 -22.59 -13.68 12.67
N ALA A 39 -21.85 -12.60 12.74
CA ALA A 39 -22.29 -11.35 13.37
C ALA A 39 -22.71 -10.31 12.33
N ALA A 40 -23.96 -9.86 12.40
CA ALA A 40 -24.56 -8.95 11.39
C ALA A 40 -23.93 -7.55 11.35
N TRP A 41 -23.17 -7.18 12.36
CA TRP A 41 -22.48 -5.87 12.39
C TRP A 41 -21.13 -5.84 11.69
N TYR A 42 -20.62 -6.97 11.21
CA TYR A 42 -19.37 -7.00 10.47
C TYR A 42 -19.52 -6.47 9.04
N SER A 43 -18.52 -5.72 8.57
CA SER A 43 -18.52 -5.13 7.23
C SER A 43 -18.57 -6.17 6.11
N THR A 44 -18.07 -7.37 6.36
CA THR A 44 -18.14 -8.49 5.42
C THR A 44 -19.57 -8.89 5.07
N GLN A 45 -20.54 -8.71 6.00
CA GLN A 45 -21.95 -8.95 5.73
C GLN A 45 -22.53 -8.02 4.65
N LYS A 46 -21.99 -6.80 4.51
CA LYS A 46 -22.41 -5.87 3.45
C LYS A 46 -21.98 -6.36 2.07
N TRP A 47 -20.84 -7.07 1.99
CA TRP A 47 -20.40 -7.70 0.74
C TRP A 47 -21.33 -8.85 0.37
N ASN A 48 -21.60 -9.75 1.31
CA ASN A 48 -22.42 -10.93 1.08
C ASN A 48 -23.89 -10.58 0.78
N SER A 49 -24.42 -9.53 1.39
CA SER A 49 -25.78 -9.04 1.17
C SER A 49 -25.94 -8.14 -0.06
N GLY A 50 -24.85 -7.75 -0.71
CA GLY A 50 -24.87 -6.80 -1.83
C GLY A 50 -25.31 -5.39 -1.44
N SER A 51 -25.20 -5.01 -0.17
CA SER A 51 -25.63 -3.70 0.33
C SER A 51 -24.52 -2.62 0.30
N LEU A 52 -23.37 -2.91 -0.32
CA LEU A 52 -22.31 -1.93 -0.52
C LEU A 52 -22.74 -0.82 -1.46
N THR A 53 -22.37 0.41 -1.13
CA THR A 53 -22.58 1.57 -1.99
C THR A 53 -21.25 2.33 -2.18
N PRO A 54 -21.11 3.14 -3.22
CA PRO A 54 -19.91 3.97 -3.42
C PRO A 54 -19.59 4.89 -2.24
N ASP A 55 -20.62 5.30 -1.49
CA ASP A 55 -20.48 6.19 -0.32
C ASP A 55 -20.12 5.43 0.97
N ASP A 56 -20.22 4.09 0.95
CA ASP A 56 -19.95 3.21 2.09
C ASP A 56 -18.92 2.14 1.72
N ILE A 57 -17.82 2.56 1.14
CA ILE A 57 -16.68 1.68 0.87
C ILE A 57 -16.07 1.25 2.21
N GLN A 58 -16.02 -0.06 2.44
CA GLN A 58 -15.55 -0.62 3.71
C GLN A 58 -14.01 -0.63 3.83
N ASP A 59 -13.30 0.25 3.15
CA ASP A 59 -11.85 0.46 3.32
C ASP A 59 -11.56 1.49 4.41
N LYS A 60 -11.61 1.07 5.66
CA LYS A 60 -11.24 1.89 6.81
C LYS A 60 -9.75 2.28 6.85
N ARG A 61 -8.93 1.74 5.96
CA ARG A 61 -7.48 1.90 5.94
C ARG A 61 -7.00 3.01 5.02
N TYR A 62 -7.84 3.52 4.16
CA TYR A 62 -7.49 4.57 3.22
C TYR A 62 -6.78 5.77 3.88
N PRO A 63 -7.28 6.35 5.00
CA PRO A 63 -6.58 7.46 5.66
C PRO A 63 -5.19 7.07 6.19
N PHE A 64 -5.04 5.86 6.70
CA PHE A 64 -3.76 5.39 7.26
C PHE A 64 -2.70 5.16 6.19
N ARG A 65 -3.10 4.79 4.96
CA ARG A 65 -2.19 4.69 3.83
C ARG A 65 -1.55 6.03 3.51
N TRP A 66 -2.30 7.13 3.57
CA TRP A 66 -1.76 8.47 3.37
C TRP A 66 -0.78 8.88 4.48
N VAL A 67 -1.03 8.47 5.72
CA VAL A 67 -0.07 8.65 6.83
C VAL A 67 1.22 7.90 6.53
N ALA A 68 1.14 6.65 6.09
CA ALA A 68 2.30 5.86 5.70
C ALA A 68 3.08 6.51 4.56
N LEU A 69 2.40 6.93 3.49
CA LEU A 69 2.99 7.58 2.32
C LEU A 69 3.71 8.88 2.69
N ARG A 70 3.11 9.70 3.57
CA ARG A 70 3.77 10.90 4.09
C ARG A 70 5.06 10.57 4.85
N GLN A 71 5.05 9.57 5.73
CA GLN A 71 6.23 9.14 6.47
C GLN A 71 7.32 8.59 5.55
N ILE A 72 6.94 7.84 4.51
CA ILE A 72 7.84 7.33 3.48
C ILE A 72 8.49 8.50 2.73
N ALA A 73 7.69 9.47 2.28
CA ALA A 73 8.22 10.65 1.58
C ALA A 73 9.22 11.43 2.42
N ILE A 74 8.91 11.68 3.70
CA ILE A 74 9.82 12.35 4.64
C ILE A 74 11.11 11.54 4.81
N MET A 75 11.01 10.21 4.93
CA MET A 75 12.19 9.37 5.09
C MET A 75 13.08 9.41 3.86
N ILE A 76 12.53 9.27 2.66
CA ILE A 76 13.28 9.34 1.39
C ILE A 76 13.98 10.70 1.23
N GLU A 77 13.27 11.79 1.56
CA GLU A 77 13.80 13.14 1.41
C GLU A 77 14.93 13.45 2.40
N ARG A 78 14.83 12.96 3.64
CA ARG A 78 15.66 13.43 4.76
C ARG A 78 16.60 12.40 5.35
N ILE A 79 16.67 11.19 4.81
CA ILE A 79 17.50 10.14 5.39
C ILE A 79 18.99 10.52 5.40
N HIS A 80 19.46 11.26 4.40
CA HIS A 80 20.84 11.73 4.31
C HIS A 80 21.16 12.89 5.27
N ASP A 81 20.14 13.52 5.87
CA ASP A 81 20.32 14.55 6.90
C ASP A 81 20.62 13.94 8.28
N VAL A 82 20.47 12.63 8.44
CA VAL A 82 20.69 11.94 9.71
C VAL A 82 22.19 11.91 10.00
N PRO A 83 22.65 12.45 11.14
CA PRO A 83 24.05 12.38 11.52
C PRO A 83 24.55 10.94 11.60
N ASP A 84 25.80 10.71 11.19
CA ASP A 84 26.51 9.43 11.30
C ASP A 84 25.91 8.25 10.51
N ILE A 85 24.94 8.49 9.64
CA ILE A 85 24.42 7.44 8.75
C ILE A 85 25.38 7.24 7.56
N SER A 86 25.71 6.00 7.24
CA SER A 86 26.46 5.72 6.02
C SER A 86 25.57 5.83 4.78
N ASN A 87 26.12 6.31 3.66
CA ASN A 87 25.39 6.38 2.39
C ASN A 87 24.84 5.02 1.96
N THR A 88 25.61 3.95 2.17
CA THR A 88 25.17 2.57 1.90
C THR A 88 23.89 2.22 2.64
N TYR A 89 23.84 2.51 3.95
CA TYR A 89 22.67 2.23 4.76
C TYR A 89 21.49 3.16 4.42
N ALA A 90 21.77 4.43 4.14
CA ALA A 90 20.75 5.37 3.68
C ALA A 90 20.10 4.91 2.37
N ASN A 91 20.89 4.49 1.39
CA ASN A 91 20.40 3.96 0.12
C ASN A 91 19.58 2.68 0.29
N GLN A 92 20.00 1.78 1.19
CA GLN A 92 19.21 0.61 1.56
C GLN A 92 17.83 1.02 2.12
N ILE A 93 17.79 1.99 3.03
CA ILE A 93 16.51 2.49 3.59
C ILE A 93 15.64 3.12 2.50
N ILE A 94 16.21 3.87 1.57
CA ILE A 94 15.46 4.44 0.43
C ILE A 94 14.80 3.33 -0.40
N ALA A 95 15.53 2.26 -0.70
CA ALA A 95 14.97 1.12 -1.44
C ALA A 95 13.85 0.41 -0.68
N GLU A 96 13.99 0.24 0.65
CA GLU A 96 12.89 -0.25 1.50
C GLU A 96 11.67 0.67 1.45
N MET A 97 11.88 1.98 1.55
CA MET A 97 10.78 2.96 1.53
C MET A 97 10.05 2.94 0.19
N LYS A 98 10.76 2.83 -0.93
CA LYS A 98 10.14 2.67 -2.26
C LYS A 98 9.33 1.37 -2.34
N THR A 99 9.86 0.26 -1.83
CA THR A 99 9.12 -1.02 -1.77
C THR A 99 7.83 -0.91 -0.95
N LEU A 100 7.87 -0.27 0.22
CA LEU A 100 6.71 -0.04 1.05
C LEU A 100 5.72 0.95 0.42
N ARG A 101 6.19 1.94 -0.33
CA ARG A 101 5.35 2.85 -1.11
C ARG A 101 4.61 2.10 -2.21
N ALA A 102 5.32 1.30 -2.98
CA ALA A 102 4.76 0.44 -4.00
C ALA A 102 3.66 -0.49 -3.43
N LEU A 103 3.89 -1.09 -2.27
CA LEU A 103 2.88 -1.92 -1.58
C LEU A 103 1.61 -1.13 -1.27
N ASN A 104 1.74 0.09 -0.73
CA ASN A 104 0.58 0.91 -0.41
C ASN A 104 -0.21 1.32 -1.66
N TYR A 105 0.48 1.69 -2.74
CA TYR A 105 -0.16 2.01 -4.01
C TYR A 105 -0.83 0.80 -4.66
N LEU A 106 -0.23 -0.40 -4.59
CA LEU A 106 -0.85 -1.63 -5.05
C LEU A 106 -2.17 -1.90 -4.32
N GLU A 107 -2.18 -1.75 -2.99
CA GLU A 107 -3.40 -1.94 -2.22
C GLU A 107 -4.48 -0.89 -2.56
N MET A 108 -4.11 0.39 -2.73
CA MET A 108 -5.06 1.41 -3.17
C MET A 108 -5.56 1.15 -4.59
N MET A 109 -4.69 0.71 -5.49
CA MET A 109 -5.07 0.36 -6.87
C MET A 109 -6.13 -0.75 -6.91
N LYS A 110 -6.01 -1.76 -6.06
CA LYS A 110 -6.98 -2.87 -5.97
C LYS A 110 -8.38 -2.39 -5.61
N TRP A 111 -8.49 -1.38 -4.75
CA TRP A 111 -9.77 -0.85 -4.27
C TRP A 111 -10.35 0.24 -5.17
N TYR A 112 -9.50 1.09 -5.72
CA TYR A 112 -9.91 2.35 -6.34
C TYR A 112 -9.51 2.50 -7.80
N GLY A 113 -8.68 1.59 -8.34
CA GLY A 113 -8.06 1.79 -9.65
C GLY A 113 -7.03 2.92 -9.62
N GLY A 114 -7.29 4.00 -10.35
CA GLY A 114 -6.46 5.21 -10.25
C GLY A 114 -6.63 5.93 -8.91
N VAL A 115 -5.56 6.54 -8.42
CA VAL A 115 -5.52 7.33 -7.17
C VAL A 115 -4.54 8.50 -7.34
N PRO A 116 -4.61 9.57 -6.53
CA PRO A 116 -3.59 10.61 -6.56
C PRO A 116 -2.19 10.03 -6.31
N ILE A 117 -1.21 10.43 -7.12
CA ILE A 117 0.20 10.05 -6.92
C ILE A 117 0.90 11.16 -6.15
N ILE A 118 1.44 10.80 -4.99
CA ILE A 118 2.22 11.69 -4.12
C ILE A 118 3.57 11.04 -3.90
N ASP A 119 4.58 11.54 -4.59
CA ASP A 119 5.95 11.01 -4.59
C ASP A 119 6.91 11.76 -3.67
N ARG A 120 6.47 12.90 -3.14
CA ARG A 120 7.24 13.80 -2.27
C ARG A 120 6.45 14.19 -1.01
N ARG A 121 7.12 14.83 -0.10
CA ARG A 121 6.46 15.49 1.02
C ARG A 121 5.68 16.72 0.51
N ILE A 122 4.45 16.85 0.96
CA ILE A 122 3.65 18.06 0.75
C ILE A 122 3.88 18.99 1.93
N ASP A 123 4.23 20.23 1.65
CA ASP A 123 4.49 21.25 2.66
C ASP A 123 3.21 21.89 3.18
N LEU A 124 3.31 22.54 4.35
CA LEU A 124 2.19 23.29 4.93
C LEU A 124 1.85 24.49 4.02
N GLY A 125 0.57 24.60 3.68
CA GLY A 125 0.06 25.68 2.83
C GLY A 125 -0.03 25.33 1.35
N GLU A 126 0.45 24.17 0.92
CA GLU A 126 0.22 23.70 -0.46
C GLU A 126 -1.26 23.28 -0.66
N ASP A 127 -1.73 23.41 -1.91
CA ASP A 127 -3.05 22.91 -2.28
C ASP A 127 -3.05 21.37 -2.26
N LEU A 128 -3.94 20.81 -1.45
CA LEU A 128 -4.12 19.37 -1.32
C LEU A 128 -5.07 18.76 -2.38
N LYS A 129 -5.63 19.58 -3.27
CA LYS A 129 -6.51 19.11 -4.35
C LYS A 129 -5.71 18.49 -5.50
N ILE A 130 -5.03 17.40 -5.18
CA ILE A 130 -4.25 16.64 -6.17
C ILE A 130 -5.22 15.77 -6.98
N PRO A 131 -5.25 15.90 -8.31
CA PRO A 131 -6.14 15.12 -9.15
C PRO A 131 -5.82 13.63 -9.07
N ARG A 132 -6.84 12.82 -9.31
CA ARG A 132 -6.69 11.37 -9.43
C ARG A 132 -5.91 11.04 -10.70
N ALA A 133 -4.84 10.25 -10.57
CA ALA A 133 -4.11 9.71 -11.69
C ALA A 133 -4.90 8.54 -12.33
N SER A 134 -4.62 8.26 -13.59
CA SER A 134 -5.16 7.09 -14.27
C SER A 134 -4.61 5.79 -13.66
N LEU A 135 -5.32 4.69 -13.91
CA LEU A 135 -4.85 3.35 -13.52
C LEU A 135 -3.46 3.06 -14.09
N GLN A 136 -3.22 3.39 -15.37
CA GLN A 136 -1.95 3.16 -16.04
C GLN A 136 -0.79 3.93 -15.38
N GLU A 137 -1.04 5.17 -14.98
CA GLU A 137 -0.03 5.97 -14.27
C GLU A 137 0.29 5.37 -12.90
N VAL A 138 -0.71 4.91 -12.16
CA VAL A 138 -0.50 4.23 -10.87
C VAL A 138 0.28 2.93 -11.05
N VAL A 139 -0.06 2.10 -12.03
CA VAL A 139 0.68 0.89 -12.37
C VAL A 139 2.15 1.21 -12.67
N ASN A 140 2.38 2.18 -13.55
CA ASN A 140 3.74 2.59 -13.92
C ASN A 140 4.54 3.10 -12.71
N PHE A 141 3.88 3.83 -11.81
CA PHE A 141 4.51 4.33 -10.60
C PHE A 141 4.92 3.19 -9.65
N ILE A 142 4.04 2.21 -9.44
CA ILE A 142 4.36 1.01 -8.64
C ILE A 142 5.53 0.24 -9.25
N LEU A 143 5.48 0.00 -10.56
CA LEU A 143 6.52 -0.75 -11.27
C LEU A 143 7.88 -0.03 -11.20
N LYS A 144 7.87 1.31 -11.32
CA LYS A 144 9.07 2.13 -11.18
C LYS A 144 9.67 2.02 -9.79
N ASP A 145 8.90 2.17 -8.74
CA ASP A 145 9.38 2.06 -7.35
C ASP A 145 9.95 0.67 -7.06
N CYS A 146 9.28 -0.38 -7.54
CA CYS A 146 9.80 -1.75 -7.41
C CYS A 146 11.12 -1.92 -8.16
N GLN A 147 11.21 -1.40 -9.40
CA GLN A 147 12.43 -1.52 -10.20
C GLN A 147 13.59 -0.75 -9.58
N ASP A 148 13.35 0.51 -9.16
CA ASP A 148 14.36 1.32 -8.49
C ASP A 148 14.91 0.62 -7.22
N ALA A 149 14.04 -0.09 -6.48
CA ALA A 149 14.46 -0.86 -5.31
C ALA A 149 15.26 -2.11 -5.68
N ILE A 150 14.83 -2.84 -6.71
CA ILE A 150 15.51 -4.06 -7.18
C ILE A 150 16.92 -3.74 -7.70
N ASP A 151 17.06 -2.62 -8.41
CA ASP A 151 18.31 -2.19 -9.01
C ASP A 151 19.29 -1.57 -8.00
N ALA A 152 18.82 -1.21 -6.80
CA ALA A 152 19.67 -0.68 -5.75
C ALA A 152 20.66 -1.73 -5.26
N PRO A 153 22.01 -1.52 -5.42
CA PRO A 153 23.01 -2.53 -5.05
C PRO A 153 23.05 -2.78 -3.54
N GLU A 154 22.70 -1.79 -2.73
CA GLU A 154 22.70 -1.87 -1.26
C GLU A 154 21.46 -2.57 -0.70
N PHE A 155 20.43 -2.79 -1.52
CA PHE A 155 19.20 -3.44 -1.07
C PHE A 155 19.39 -4.96 -1.10
N PRO A 156 19.33 -5.66 0.05
CA PRO A 156 19.58 -7.09 0.09
C PRO A 156 18.45 -7.92 -0.53
N GLU A 157 18.76 -9.11 -1.00
CA GLU A 157 17.75 -10.08 -1.45
C GLU A 157 16.80 -10.44 -0.31
N ASP A 158 17.35 -10.69 0.87
CA ASP A 158 16.60 -10.98 2.09
C ASP A 158 17.27 -10.32 3.29
N GLN A 159 16.48 -9.94 4.29
CA GLN A 159 16.97 -9.34 5.53
C GLN A 159 17.27 -10.40 6.57
N THR A 160 18.46 -10.36 7.15
CA THR A 160 18.96 -11.37 8.10
C THR A 160 19.30 -10.77 9.47
N GLY A 161 19.53 -11.62 10.45
CA GLY A 161 19.94 -11.20 11.78
C GLY A 161 18.94 -10.27 12.45
N ALA A 162 19.41 -9.14 12.95
CA ALA A 162 18.60 -8.13 13.62
C ALA A 162 17.62 -7.40 12.69
N GLN A 163 17.79 -7.52 11.38
CA GLN A 163 16.93 -6.90 10.37
C GLN A 163 15.84 -7.85 9.84
N LYS A 164 15.79 -9.09 10.34
CA LYS A 164 14.80 -10.08 9.91
C LYS A 164 13.37 -9.54 10.09
N GLY A 165 12.56 -9.73 9.05
CA GLY A 165 11.19 -9.22 9.00
C GLY A 165 11.04 -7.85 8.31
N ARG A 166 12.14 -7.18 7.96
CA ARG A 166 12.10 -6.03 7.04
C ARG A 166 12.03 -6.51 5.60
N VAL A 167 11.55 -5.64 4.70
CA VAL A 167 11.44 -5.98 3.28
C VAL A 167 12.83 -6.06 2.62
N GLY A 168 12.95 -6.96 1.64
CA GLY A 168 14.10 -7.11 0.76
C GLY A 168 13.66 -7.14 -0.70
N LYS A 169 14.57 -7.40 -1.64
CA LYS A 169 14.29 -7.44 -3.08
C LYS A 169 13.21 -8.45 -3.44
N GLY A 170 13.15 -9.60 -2.74
CA GLY A 170 12.11 -10.60 -2.94
C GLY A 170 10.70 -10.03 -2.78
N VAL A 171 10.49 -9.12 -1.82
CA VAL A 171 9.19 -8.44 -1.63
C VAL A 171 8.90 -7.47 -2.78
N ALA A 172 9.89 -6.70 -3.25
CA ALA A 172 9.73 -5.80 -4.40
C ALA A 172 9.37 -6.58 -5.68
N LEU A 173 10.01 -7.72 -5.92
CA LEU A 173 9.68 -8.63 -7.03
C LEU A 173 8.25 -9.17 -6.93
N ALA A 174 7.82 -9.59 -5.74
CA ALA A 174 6.47 -10.08 -5.51
C ALA A 174 5.41 -8.99 -5.74
N ILE A 175 5.66 -7.76 -5.29
CA ILE A 175 4.76 -6.62 -5.54
C ILE A 175 4.68 -6.33 -7.03
N LYS A 176 5.82 -6.29 -7.74
CA LYS A 176 5.88 -6.08 -9.18
C LYS A 176 5.08 -7.14 -9.94
N ALA A 177 5.28 -8.42 -9.64
CA ALA A 177 4.54 -9.52 -10.25
C ALA A 177 3.04 -9.41 -9.99
N LYS A 178 2.63 -9.15 -8.74
CA LYS A 178 1.23 -9.01 -8.36
C LYS A 178 0.57 -7.81 -9.05
N THR A 179 1.27 -6.68 -9.18
CA THR A 179 0.78 -5.50 -9.90
C THR A 179 0.48 -5.82 -11.36
N LEU A 180 1.40 -6.51 -12.04
CA LEU A 180 1.22 -6.91 -13.43
C LEU A 180 0.05 -7.89 -13.61
N LEU A 181 -0.12 -8.85 -12.69
CA LEU A 181 -1.24 -9.79 -12.71
C LEU A 181 -2.60 -9.06 -12.55
N TYR A 182 -2.67 -8.11 -11.62
CA TYR A 182 -3.89 -7.30 -11.47
C TYR A 182 -4.16 -6.44 -12.70
N ALA A 183 -3.14 -5.76 -13.23
CA ALA A 183 -3.28 -4.91 -14.43
C ALA A 183 -3.71 -5.73 -15.67
N ALA A 184 -3.27 -6.99 -15.77
CA ALA A 184 -3.66 -7.89 -16.85
C ALA A 184 -5.01 -8.57 -16.64
N SER A 185 -5.62 -8.43 -15.46
CA SER A 185 -6.90 -9.09 -15.16
C SER A 185 -8.04 -8.50 -15.99
N PRO A 186 -9.10 -9.28 -16.28
CA PRO A 186 -10.27 -8.78 -17.02
C PRO A 186 -10.93 -7.56 -16.37
N LEU A 187 -10.82 -7.41 -15.03
CA LEU A 187 -11.37 -6.26 -14.30
C LEU A 187 -10.79 -4.93 -14.78
N PHE A 188 -9.47 -4.89 -15.06
CA PHE A 188 -8.76 -3.68 -15.46
C PHE A 188 -8.42 -3.62 -16.95
N ASN A 189 -8.45 -4.77 -17.64
CA ASN A 189 -8.09 -4.89 -19.05
C ASN A 189 -9.33 -5.19 -19.88
N THR A 190 -10.28 -4.28 -19.88
CA THR A 190 -11.52 -4.34 -20.67
C THR A 190 -11.58 -3.16 -21.63
N GLU A 191 -12.47 -3.25 -22.65
CA GLU A 191 -12.70 -2.15 -23.61
C GLU A 191 -13.29 -0.90 -22.94
N THR A 192 -13.91 -1.04 -21.76
CA THR A 192 -14.42 0.05 -20.93
C THR A 192 -13.77 0.00 -19.54
N PRO A 193 -12.52 0.48 -19.42
CA PRO A 193 -11.87 0.52 -18.11
C PRO A 193 -12.56 1.49 -17.16
N TYR A 194 -12.54 1.17 -15.86
CA TYR A 194 -13.13 1.97 -14.78
C TYR A 194 -12.53 3.38 -14.67
#